data_362593cd9aaf5fcf1297524ec30ba52b
#
_entry.id   362593cd9aaf5fcf1297524ec30ba52b
#
_cell.length_a   1.000
_cell.length_b   1.000
_cell.length_c   1.000
_cell.angle_alpha   90.00
_cell.angle_beta   90.00
_cell.angle_gamma   90.00
#
_symmetry.space_group_name_H-M   'P 1'
#
loop_
_entity.id
_entity.type
_entity.pdbx_description
1 polymer ?
#
loop_
_entity_poly.entity_id
_entity_poly.type
_entity_poly.pdbx_seq_one_letter_code
_entity_poly.pdbx_strand_id
1 'polypeptide(L)'
;MKTYAIGDGCFDTLEQLLQQIPNKSRLVFIGDIVNRGPKSLETIRTVMRMGDRAECLLGNHELHLLAVYAGQRAMSPEDTISEILNAPDCEDIIQWLRNRPLALVDHGFLCVHAATHWSWSVEETLKQASRVEKFIRSDKGLSQIGELFGKQQWSPDLRGKDRLRAVVNVLTRTRYLNADGTMDFKQKLSPADTPVEYIPWFKFPGRKTAKTPVAFGHWSTLGPVTDVPNVFPLDTACLWGGALTARRLGRHRETFSVKAPIYRIPGEKRNL
;
A
#
# COMPACT_ATOMS: atom_id res chain seq x y z
N MET A 1 -15.15 18.88 2.19
CA MET A 1 -13.78 19.00 1.61
C MET A 1 -13.61 17.87 0.58
N LYS A 2 -12.98 18.11 -0.58
CA LYS A 2 -12.67 17.04 -1.54
C LYS A 2 -11.53 16.19 -0.98
N THR A 3 -11.61 14.86 -1.14
CA THR A 3 -10.52 13.93 -0.80
C THR A 3 -10.06 13.21 -2.07
N TYR A 4 -8.75 13.08 -2.24
CA TYR A 4 -8.13 12.33 -3.33
C TYR A 4 -7.25 11.21 -2.77
N ALA A 5 -7.46 10.00 -3.25
CA ALA A 5 -6.55 8.88 -3.01
C ALA A 5 -5.43 8.92 -4.06
N ILE A 6 -4.18 8.73 -3.63
CA ILE A 6 -2.97 8.79 -4.46
C ILE A 6 -2.29 7.43 -4.36
N GLY A 7 -1.95 6.85 -5.51
CA GLY A 7 -1.25 5.57 -5.60
C GLY A 7 0.25 5.67 -5.26
N ASP A 8 0.92 4.55 -5.46
CA ASP A 8 2.35 4.36 -5.22
C ASP A 8 3.19 5.31 -6.09
N GLY A 9 4.09 6.10 -5.48
CA GLY A 9 4.72 7.18 -6.24
C GLY A 9 6.14 7.55 -5.84
N CYS A 10 6.76 8.39 -6.68
CA CYS A 10 8.08 8.96 -6.50
C CYS A 10 8.01 10.48 -6.43
N PHE A 11 8.99 11.11 -5.74
CA PHE A 11 8.96 12.52 -5.33
C PHE A 11 8.68 13.51 -6.47
N ASP A 12 9.47 13.49 -7.54
CA ASP A 12 9.36 14.50 -8.61
C ASP A 12 8.00 14.43 -9.32
N THR A 13 7.45 13.23 -9.47
CA THR A 13 6.13 13.01 -10.03
C THR A 13 5.03 13.44 -9.06
N LEU A 14 5.27 13.26 -7.74
CA LEU A 14 4.33 13.70 -6.70
C LEU A 14 4.21 15.23 -6.67
N GLU A 15 5.32 15.97 -6.74
CA GLU A 15 5.26 17.45 -6.78
C GLU A 15 4.41 17.95 -7.95
N GLN A 16 4.61 17.39 -9.15
CA GLN A 16 3.83 17.74 -10.33
C GLN A 16 2.34 17.38 -10.18
N LEU A 17 2.03 16.24 -9.57
CA LEU A 17 0.66 15.83 -9.32
C LEU A 17 -0.05 16.76 -8.33
N LEU A 18 0.65 17.15 -7.27
CA LEU A 18 0.11 18.04 -6.24
C LEU A 18 -0.26 19.42 -6.80
N GLN A 19 0.45 19.91 -7.83
CA GLN A 19 0.09 21.17 -8.51
C GLN A 19 -1.24 21.10 -9.27
N GLN A 20 -1.68 19.91 -9.67
CA GLN A 20 -2.95 19.70 -10.37
C GLN A 20 -4.13 19.53 -9.40
N ILE A 21 -3.88 19.06 -8.19
CA ILE A 21 -4.94 18.82 -7.20
C ILE A 21 -5.32 20.13 -6.50
N PRO A 22 -6.62 20.43 -6.33
CA PRO A 22 -7.05 21.65 -5.64
C PRO A 22 -6.46 21.78 -4.23
N ASN A 23 -5.81 22.90 -3.91
CA ASN A 23 -4.99 23.13 -2.72
C ASN A 23 -5.66 22.82 -1.37
N LYS A 24 -6.98 22.94 -1.27
CA LYS A 24 -7.76 22.67 -0.04
C LYS A 24 -8.24 21.21 0.06
N SER A 25 -7.73 20.32 -0.77
CA SER A 25 -8.13 18.92 -0.75
C SER A 25 -7.41 18.15 0.36
N ARG A 26 -8.12 17.19 0.95
CA ARG A 26 -7.51 16.13 1.74
C ARG A 26 -6.89 15.09 0.82
N LEU A 27 -5.78 14.48 1.22
CA LEU A 27 -5.06 13.47 0.46
C LEU A 27 -5.00 12.17 1.27
N VAL A 28 -5.16 11.03 0.61
CA VAL A 28 -4.98 9.69 1.17
C VAL A 28 -3.96 8.96 0.30
N PHE A 29 -2.75 8.82 0.78
CA PHE A 29 -1.73 8.01 0.12
C PHE A 29 -1.99 6.53 0.41
N ILE A 30 -2.03 5.72 -0.64
CA ILE A 30 -2.40 4.29 -0.53
C ILE A 30 -1.22 3.39 -0.09
N GLY A 31 -0.15 3.97 0.44
CA GLY A 31 1.08 3.31 0.85
C GLY A 31 2.14 3.31 -0.23
N ASP A 32 3.27 2.67 0.08
CA ASP A 32 4.47 2.59 -0.77
C ASP A 32 4.93 3.96 -1.28
N ILE A 33 4.97 4.95 -0.36
CA ILE A 33 5.54 6.29 -0.62
C ILE A 33 7.06 6.32 -0.41
N VAL A 34 7.64 5.25 0.09
CA VAL A 34 9.08 5.07 0.29
C VAL A 34 9.58 3.83 -0.43
N ASN A 35 10.89 3.74 -0.57
CA ASN A 35 11.61 2.61 -1.16
C ASN A 35 11.45 2.48 -2.68
N ARG A 36 12.36 1.74 -3.29
CA ARG A 36 12.44 1.41 -4.73
C ARG A 36 12.67 2.63 -5.64
N GLY A 37 11.96 3.73 -5.44
CA GLY A 37 12.14 4.97 -6.18
C GLY A 37 13.23 5.87 -5.61
N PRO A 38 13.61 6.92 -6.34
CA PRO A 38 14.52 7.97 -5.83
C PRO A 38 13.81 8.86 -4.82
N LYS A 39 14.59 9.58 -4.01
CA LYS A 39 14.13 10.65 -3.11
C LYS A 39 13.02 10.22 -2.14
N SER A 40 13.16 9.01 -1.56
CA SER A 40 12.21 8.50 -0.57
C SER A 40 12.12 9.40 0.67
N LEU A 41 13.24 10.00 1.08
CA LEU A 41 13.29 10.91 2.22
C LEU A 41 12.49 12.20 1.95
N GLU A 42 12.62 12.79 0.78
CA GLU A 42 11.87 13.98 0.39
C GLU A 42 10.38 13.69 0.25
N THR A 43 10.03 12.52 -0.28
CA THR A 43 8.63 12.09 -0.40
C THR A 43 7.98 12.03 0.96
N ILE A 44 8.57 11.27 1.90
CA ILE A 44 7.95 11.09 3.23
C ILE A 44 7.89 12.39 4.01
N ARG A 45 8.95 13.21 3.97
CA ARG A 45 8.94 14.54 4.60
C ARG A 45 7.86 15.45 4.03
N THR A 46 7.63 15.38 2.73
CA THR A 46 6.58 16.18 2.07
C THR A 46 5.19 15.75 2.57
N VAL A 47 4.93 14.44 2.66
CA VAL A 47 3.65 13.92 3.19
C VAL A 47 3.50 14.28 4.67
N MET A 48 4.54 14.15 5.49
CA MET A 48 4.53 14.53 6.91
C MET A 48 4.21 16.02 7.11
N ARG A 49 4.82 16.91 6.31
CA ARG A 49 4.57 18.37 6.38
C ARG A 49 3.13 18.78 6.04
N MET A 50 2.38 17.93 5.35
CA MET A 50 0.96 18.20 5.07
C MET A 50 0.07 18.09 6.32
N GLY A 51 0.55 17.49 7.40
CA GLY A 51 -0.18 17.35 8.67
C GLY A 51 -1.55 16.69 8.46
N ASP A 52 -2.59 17.22 9.08
CA ASP A 52 -3.96 16.68 9.02
C ASP A 52 -4.58 16.67 7.63
N ARG A 53 -3.95 17.35 6.67
CA ARG A 53 -4.40 17.35 5.27
C ARG A 53 -4.08 16.04 4.54
N ALA A 54 -3.10 15.28 5.01
CA ALA A 54 -2.68 14.02 4.41
C ALA A 54 -2.77 12.86 5.39
N GLU A 55 -3.30 11.74 4.92
CA GLU A 55 -3.16 10.44 5.57
C GLU A 55 -2.38 9.50 4.66
N CYS A 56 -1.59 8.61 5.24
CA CYS A 56 -0.82 7.62 4.50
C CYS A 56 -1.10 6.23 5.06
N LEU A 57 -1.44 5.28 4.20
CA LEU A 57 -1.53 3.88 4.60
C LEU A 57 -0.15 3.25 4.71
N LEU A 58 -0.01 2.28 5.60
CA LEU A 58 1.17 1.41 5.61
C LEU A 58 1.08 0.39 4.47
N GLY A 59 1.97 0.52 3.50
CA GLY A 59 2.23 -0.51 2.50
C GLY A 59 3.32 -1.48 2.95
N ASN A 60 3.66 -2.42 2.09
CA ASN A 60 4.72 -3.38 2.41
C ASN A 60 6.11 -2.71 2.49
N HIS A 61 6.32 -1.59 1.82
CA HIS A 61 7.59 -0.86 1.88
C HIS A 61 7.74 -0.05 3.16
N GLU A 62 6.69 0.57 3.68
CA GLU A 62 6.71 1.20 5.00
C GLU A 62 6.96 0.18 6.11
N LEU A 63 6.28 -0.98 6.07
CA LEU A 63 6.52 -2.06 7.03
C LEU A 63 7.95 -2.60 6.94
N HIS A 64 8.51 -2.71 5.73
CA HIS A 64 9.89 -3.11 5.52
C HIS A 64 10.86 -2.08 6.12
N LEU A 65 10.67 -0.78 5.89
CA LEU A 65 11.48 0.29 6.49
C LEU A 65 11.47 0.19 8.02
N LEU A 66 10.29 0.04 8.64
CA LEU A 66 10.17 -0.13 10.09
C LEU A 66 10.95 -1.36 10.58
N ALA A 67 10.91 -2.46 9.84
CA ALA A 67 11.61 -3.70 10.22
C ALA A 67 13.12 -3.60 10.04
N VAL A 68 13.60 -2.90 9.03
CA VAL A 68 15.05 -2.64 8.83
C VAL A 68 15.56 -1.71 9.92
N TYR A 69 14.85 -0.61 10.20
CA TYR A 69 15.20 0.31 11.30
C TYR A 69 15.32 -0.43 12.65
N ALA A 70 14.39 -1.33 12.93
CA ALA A 70 14.39 -2.12 14.16
C ALA A 70 15.42 -3.28 14.19
N GLY A 71 16.25 -3.44 13.15
CA GLY A 71 17.19 -4.56 13.05
C GLY A 71 16.54 -5.93 12.88
N GLN A 72 15.26 -5.98 12.55
CA GLN A 72 14.47 -7.22 12.40
C GLN A 72 14.49 -7.77 10.97
N ARG A 73 14.99 -6.99 10.01
CA ARG A 73 15.25 -7.40 8.63
C ARG A 73 16.52 -6.77 8.09
N ALA A 74 17.22 -7.47 7.24
CA ALA A 74 18.33 -6.91 6.48
C ALA A 74 17.80 -6.05 5.32
N MET A 75 18.55 -5.02 4.96
CA MET A 75 18.36 -4.31 3.68
C MET A 75 18.63 -5.25 2.51
N SER A 76 17.86 -5.07 1.47
CA SER A 76 18.11 -5.69 0.16
C SER A 76 18.93 -4.74 -0.72
N PRO A 77 19.73 -5.26 -1.67
CA PRO A 77 20.45 -4.42 -2.63
C PRO A 77 19.55 -3.49 -3.46
N GLU A 78 18.27 -3.80 -3.53
CA GLU A 78 17.29 -3.01 -4.26
C GLU A 78 16.65 -1.89 -3.44
N ASP A 79 16.91 -1.82 -2.12
CA ASP A 79 16.30 -0.82 -1.25
C ASP A 79 16.92 0.56 -1.47
N THR A 80 16.07 1.59 -1.35
CA THR A 80 16.45 3.00 -1.48
C THR A 80 16.11 3.78 -0.21
N ILE A 81 16.12 3.10 0.95
CA ILE A 81 15.73 3.65 2.26
C ILE A 81 16.92 4.14 3.09
N SER A 82 18.16 4.01 2.60
CA SER A 82 19.37 4.40 3.35
C SER A 82 19.35 5.88 3.73
N GLU A 83 18.85 6.75 2.85
CA GLU A 83 18.73 8.19 3.14
C GLU A 83 17.83 8.47 4.34
N ILE A 84 16.72 7.71 4.47
CA ILE A 84 15.82 7.83 5.62
C ILE A 84 16.51 7.33 6.89
N LEU A 85 17.16 6.16 6.83
CA LEU A 85 17.82 5.55 7.99
C LEU A 85 18.99 6.39 8.54
N ASN A 86 19.66 7.16 7.68
CA ASN A 86 20.76 8.05 8.04
C ASN A 86 20.33 9.51 8.27
N ALA A 87 19.04 9.82 8.12
CA ALA A 87 18.54 11.18 8.29
C ALA A 87 18.56 11.60 9.77
N PRO A 88 18.86 12.86 10.10
CA PRO A 88 18.85 13.35 11.48
C PRO A 88 17.46 13.28 12.15
N ASP A 89 16.39 13.26 11.36
CA ASP A 89 14.99 13.13 11.77
C ASP A 89 14.43 11.70 11.56
N CYS A 90 15.31 10.70 11.41
CA CYS A 90 14.92 9.30 11.19
C CYS A 90 13.92 8.82 12.26
N GLU A 91 14.19 9.10 13.53
CA GLU A 91 13.33 8.66 14.63
C GLU A 91 11.93 9.27 14.54
N ASP A 92 11.81 10.55 14.21
CA ASP A 92 10.52 11.22 13.99
C ASP A 92 9.75 10.60 12.83
N ILE A 93 10.44 10.27 11.73
CA ILE A 93 9.86 9.57 10.58
C ILE A 93 9.33 8.19 10.99
N ILE A 94 10.11 7.42 11.73
CA ILE A 94 9.71 6.09 12.23
C ILE A 94 8.51 6.19 13.18
N GLN A 95 8.52 7.16 14.11
CA GLN A 95 7.37 7.37 15.00
C GLN A 95 6.13 7.82 14.24
N TRP A 96 6.27 8.66 13.21
CA TRP A 96 5.17 9.04 12.35
C TRP A 96 4.59 7.82 11.62
N LEU A 97 5.42 6.98 10.99
CA LEU A 97 5.00 5.76 10.29
C LEU A 97 4.27 4.78 11.21
N ARG A 98 4.77 4.54 12.43
CA ARG A 98 4.13 3.64 13.40
C ARG A 98 2.68 4.02 13.72
N ASN A 99 2.33 5.29 13.53
CA ASN A 99 1.01 5.82 13.79
C ASN A 99 0.10 5.82 12.57
N ARG A 100 0.56 5.35 11.41
CA ARG A 100 -0.26 5.31 10.19
C ARG A 100 -1.17 4.08 10.16
N PRO A 101 -2.37 4.21 9.55
CA PRO A 101 -3.30 3.09 9.41
C PRO A 101 -2.88 2.11 8.31
N LEU A 102 -3.41 0.87 8.38
CA LEU A 102 -3.34 -0.14 7.31
C LEU A 102 -4.59 -0.13 6.41
N ALA A 103 -5.69 0.39 6.93
CA ALA A 103 -6.93 0.56 6.21
C ALA A 103 -7.74 1.71 6.78
N LEU A 104 -8.47 2.41 5.94
CA LEU A 104 -9.42 3.44 6.38
C LEU A 104 -10.63 3.53 5.45
N VAL A 105 -11.68 4.20 5.91
CA VAL A 105 -12.82 4.57 5.07
C VAL A 105 -12.89 6.08 4.95
N ASP A 106 -12.95 6.58 3.72
CA ASP A 106 -13.14 8.00 3.43
C ASP A 106 -14.15 8.16 2.27
N HIS A 107 -15.14 9.05 2.42
CA HIS A 107 -16.21 9.28 1.44
C HIS A 107 -16.88 8.00 0.91
N GLY A 108 -17.04 6.97 1.76
CA GLY A 108 -17.64 5.68 1.41
C GLY A 108 -16.72 4.72 0.65
N PHE A 109 -15.45 5.09 0.42
CA PHE A 109 -14.43 4.19 -0.12
C PHE A 109 -13.67 3.51 1.01
N LEU A 110 -13.50 2.21 0.91
CA LEU A 110 -12.51 1.49 1.67
C LEU A 110 -11.16 1.66 0.97
N CYS A 111 -10.18 2.22 1.67
CA CYS A 111 -8.81 2.37 1.19
C CYS A 111 -7.93 1.34 1.88
N VAL A 112 -7.20 0.55 1.11
CA VAL A 112 -6.22 -0.45 1.56
C VAL A 112 -5.00 -0.40 0.65
N HIS A 113 -3.82 -0.82 1.14
CA HIS A 113 -2.66 -0.80 0.26
C HIS A 113 -2.77 -1.84 -0.87
N ALA A 114 -3.05 -3.12 -0.59
CA ALA A 114 -3.10 -4.17 -1.62
C ALA A 114 -4.48 -4.78 -1.83
N ALA A 115 -5.09 -5.36 -0.81
CA ALA A 115 -6.33 -6.14 -0.96
C ALA A 115 -7.17 -6.15 0.31
N THR A 116 -8.40 -6.66 0.19
CA THR A 116 -9.18 -7.16 1.31
C THR A 116 -9.31 -8.68 1.21
N HIS A 117 -9.46 -9.38 2.32
CA HIS A 117 -9.82 -10.79 2.26
C HIS A 117 -11.27 -10.95 1.77
N TRP A 118 -11.52 -11.93 0.91
CA TRP A 118 -12.86 -12.14 0.32
C TRP A 118 -13.97 -12.32 1.36
N SER A 119 -13.65 -12.95 2.51
CA SER A 119 -14.62 -13.19 3.58
C SER A 119 -14.79 -12.01 4.56
N TRP A 120 -14.06 -10.89 4.40
CA TRP A 120 -14.15 -9.74 5.30
C TRP A 120 -15.14 -8.69 4.80
N SER A 121 -16.02 -8.23 5.68
CA SER A 121 -16.74 -6.97 5.49
C SER A 121 -15.79 -5.77 5.64
N VAL A 122 -16.29 -4.56 5.36
CA VAL A 122 -15.55 -3.33 5.65
C VAL A 122 -15.18 -3.24 7.14
N GLU A 123 -16.14 -3.50 8.02
CA GLU A 123 -15.94 -3.49 9.48
C GLU A 123 -14.90 -4.50 9.92
N GLU A 124 -14.96 -5.73 9.38
CA GLU A 124 -13.97 -6.75 9.71
C GLU A 124 -12.58 -6.37 9.19
N THR A 125 -12.49 -5.77 8.00
CA THR A 125 -11.23 -5.26 7.44
C THR A 125 -10.60 -4.23 8.38
N LEU A 126 -11.36 -3.22 8.80
CA LEU A 126 -10.88 -2.18 9.72
C LEU A 126 -10.51 -2.75 11.10
N LYS A 127 -11.29 -3.71 11.61
CA LYS A 127 -11.02 -4.39 12.88
C LYS A 127 -9.71 -5.19 12.83
N GLN A 128 -9.45 -5.91 11.74
CA GLN A 128 -8.21 -6.65 11.58
C GLN A 128 -7.02 -5.70 11.39
N ALA A 129 -7.16 -4.65 10.59
CA ALA A 129 -6.16 -3.59 10.44
C ALA A 129 -5.78 -2.99 11.80
N SER A 130 -6.77 -2.59 12.60
CA SER A 130 -6.57 -2.01 13.95
C SER A 130 -5.80 -2.92 14.91
N ARG A 131 -5.90 -4.25 14.76
CA ARG A 131 -5.11 -5.20 15.58
C ARG A 131 -3.61 -5.10 15.28
N VAL A 132 -3.25 -5.03 13.99
CA VAL A 132 -1.85 -4.87 13.56
C VAL A 132 -1.34 -3.48 13.93
N GLU A 133 -2.12 -2.45 13.71
CA GLU A 133 -1.78 -1.06 14.06
C GLU A 133 -1.50 -0.90 15.56
N LYS A 134 -2.34 -1.48 16.42
CA LYS A 134 -2.11 -1.51 17.88
C LYS A 134 -0.83 -2.25 18.25
N PHE A 135 -0.53 -3.35 17.57
CA PHE A 135 0.72 -4.07 17.79
C PHE A 135 1.93 -3.21 17.40
N ILE A 136 1.94 -2.60 16.21
CA ILE A 136 3.05 -1.74 15.74
C ILE A 136 3.27 -0.55 16.68
N ARG A 137 2.21 0.03 17.23
CA ARG A 137 2.28 1.15 18.19
C ARG A 137 2.67 0.75 19.61
N SER A 138 2.60 -0.53 19.95
CA SER A 138 2.97 -0.99 21.30
C SER A 138 4.47 -0.89 21.56
N ASP A 139 4.88 -0.92 22.83
CA ASP A 139 6.29 -0.86 23.24
C ASP A 139 7.12 -1.99 22.62
N LYS A 140 6.53 -3.16 22.40
CA LYS A 140 7.17 -4.31 21.76
C LYS A 140 7.03 -4.29 20.23
N GLY A 141 6.26 -3.38 19.66
CA GLY A 141 5.90 -3.37 18.26
C GLY A 141 7.09 -3.38 17.32
N LEU A 142 8.03 -2.45 17.50
CA LEU A 142 9.24 -2.37 16.66
C LEU A 142 10.17 -3.57 16.90
N SER A 143 10.47 -3.90 18.16
CA SER A 143 11.39 -5.00 18.48
C SER A 143 10.91 -6.38 18.02
N GLN A 144 9.62 -6.52 17.71
CA GLN A 144 9.00 -7.75 17.23
C GLN A 144 8.34 -7.62 15.86
N ILE A 145 8.58 -6.53 15.13
CA ILE A 145 7.95 -6.28 13.83
C ILE A 145 8.31 -7.34 12.78
N GLY A 146 9.45 -8.00 12.93
CA GLY A 146 9.86 -9.14 12.11
C GLY A 146 8.84 -10.28 12.08
N GLU A 147 8.06 -10.43 13.13
CA GLU A 147 7.00 -11.44 13.24
C GLU A 147 5.81 -11.21 12.28
N LEU A 148 5.68 -10.00 11.75
CA LEU A 148 4.63 -9.68 10.77
C LEU A 148 4.94 -10.22 9.37
N PHE A 149 6.16 -10.71 9.12
CA PHE A 149 6.58 -11.20 7.80
C PHE A 149 6.49 -12.72 7.72
N GLY A 150 6.21 -13.23 6.53
CA GLY A 150 6.07 -14.66 6.23
C GLY A 150 4.90 -14.92 5.30
N LYS A 151 4.58 -16.21 5.07
CA LYS A 151 3.55 -16.66 4.13
C LYS A 151 2.30 -17.22 4.84
N GLN A 152 1.94 -16.65 5.97
CA GLN A 152 0.78 -17.10 6.73
C GLN A 152 -0.51 -16.84 5.94
N GLN A 153 -1.31 -17.87 5.73
CA GLN A 153 -2.67 -17.77 5.19
C GLN A 153 -3.64 -17.27 6.27
N TRP A 154 -4.71 -16.64 5.84
CA TRP A 154 -5.77 -16.24 6.76
C TRP A 154 -6.66 -17.43 7.17
N SER A 155 -6.95 -17.51 8.46
CA SER A 155 -8.03 -18.33 9.02
C SER A 155 -8.67 -17.59 10.20
N PRO A 156 -9.97 -17.72 10.43
CA PRO A 156 -10.64 -17.11 11.59
C PRO A 156 -10.12 -17.67 12.94
N ASP A 157 -9.50 -18.84 12.93
CA ASP A 157 -8.98 -19.51 14.13
C ASP A 157 -7.58 -19.04 14.53
N LEU A 158 -6.90 -18.31 13.67
CA LEU A 158 -5.58 -17.76 13.98
C LEU A 158 -5.63 -16.84 15.21
N ARG A 159 -4.57 -16.88 16.00
CA ARG A 159 -4.37 -16.04 17.19
C ARG A 159 -2.96 -15.43 17.18
N GLY A 160 -2.74 -14.45 18.04
CA GLY A 160 -1.42 -13.87 18.26
C GLY A 160 -0.74 -13.39 16.97
N LYS A 161 0.55 -13.66 16.85
CA LYS A 161 1.42 -13.19 15.76
C LYS A 161 1.04 -13.77 14.39
N ASP A 162 0.58 -15.02 14.33
CA ASP A 162 0.15 -15.64 13.08
C ASP A 162 -1.07 -14.93 12.49
N ARG A 163 -2.01 -14.52 13.36
CA ARG A 163 -3.14 -13.70 12.92
C ARG A 163 -2.66 -12.36 12.37
N LEU A 164 -1.77 -11.66 13.08
CA LEU A 164 -1.24 -10.37 12.63
C LEU A 164 -0.51 -10.50 11.28
N ARG A 165 0.31 -11.54 11.12
CA ARG A 165 1.03 -11.84 9.87
C ARG A 165 0.08 -12.10 8.71
N ALA A 166 -0.98 -12.88 8.93
CA ALA A 166 -2.00 -13.14 7.90
C ALA A 166 -2.71 -11.85 7.49
N VAL A 167 -3.04 -10.98 8.43
CA VAL A 167 -3.67 -9.67 8.17
C VAL A 167 -2.74 -8.77 7.34
N VAL A 168 -1.46 -8.68 7.71
CA VAL A 168 -0.45 -7.94 6.92
C VAL A 168 -0.37 -8.48 5.50
N ASN A 169 -0.34 -9.81 5.32
CA ASN A 169 -0.31 -10.41 4.00
C ASN A 169 -1.52 -10.03 3.15
N VAL A 170 -2.73 -10.07 3.74
CA VAL A 170 -3.95 -9.65 3.04
C VAL A 170 -3.85 -8.18 2.62
N LEU A 171 -3.60 -7.29 3.58
CA LEU A 171 -3.73 -5.84 3.36
C LEU A 171 -2.59 -5.24 2.54
N THR A 172 -1.39 -5.89 2.53
CA THR A 172 -0.20 -5.27 1.94
C THR A 172 0.50 -6.09 0.85
N ARG A 173 0.06 -7.33 0.56
CA ARG A 173 0.81 -8.20 -0.35
C ARG A 173 -0.03 -8.97 -1.36
N THR A 174 -1.32 -9.16 -1.09
CA THR A 174 -2.18 -10.03 -1.91
C THR A 174 -2.49 -9.39 -3.26
N ARG A 175 -2.31 -10.16 -4.32
CA ARG A 175 -2.76 -9.88 -5.69
C ARG A 175 -3.74 -10.94 -6.16
N TYR A 176 -3.35 -12.19 -6.02
CA TYR A 176 -4.11 -13.36 -6.47
C TYR A 176 -4.50 -14.28 -5.33
N LEU A 177 -5.58 -14.97 -5.53
CA LEU A 177 -6.04 -16.09 -4.71
C LEU A 177 -6.07 -17.37 -5.55
N ASN A 178 -5.84 -18.50 -4.90
CA ASN A 178 -6.11 -19.81 -5.45
C ASN A 178 -7.63 -20.10 -5.45
N ALA A 179 -8.04 -21.19 -6.10
CA ALA A 179 -9.45 -21.57 -6.18
C ALA A 179 -10.13 -21.82 -4.82
N ASP A 180 -9.34 -22.21 -3.80
CA ASP A 180 -9.80 -22.42 -2.42
C ASP A 180 -9.84 -21.11 -1.59
N GLY A 181 -9.48 -19.96 -2.19
CA GLY A 181 -9.46 -18.66 -1.53
C GLY A 181 -8.20 -18.36 -0.73
N THR A 182 -7.18 -19.22 -0.78
CA THR A 182 -5.87 -18.96 -0.18
C THR A 182 -5.07 -17.95 -1.01
N MET A 183 -4.22 -17.16 -0.33
CA MET A 183 -3.39 -16.14 -0.99
C MET A 183 -2.25 -16.78 -1.79
N ASP A 184 -2.09 -16.43 -3.06
CA ASP A 184 -0.85 -16.67 -3.79
C ASP A 184 0.17 -15.54 -3.52
N PHE A 185 1.42 -15.92 -3.26
CA PHE A 185 2.52 -14.98 -2.96
C PHE A 185 3.57 -14.90 -4.07
N LYS A 186 3.35 -15.56 -5.20
CA LYS A 186 4.34 -15.66 -6.28
C LYS A 186 3.94 -14.85 -7.51
N GLN A 187 2.68 -14.90 -7.88
CA GLN A 187 2.18 -14.22 -9.09
C GLN A 187 2.17 -12.70 -8.91
N LYS A 188 2.76 -12.01 -9.89
CA LYS A 188 2.89 -10.54 -9.89
C LYS A 188 2.55 -9.91 -11.24
N LEU A 189 2.32 -10.72 -12.26
CA LEU A 189 2.01 -10.27 -13.61
C LEU A 189 0.58 -9.71 -13.70
N SER A 190 0.23 -9.15 -14.84
CA SER A 190 -1.14 -8.73 -15.13
C SER A 190 -2.08 -9.94 -15.21
N PRO A 191 -3.39 -9.77 -15.04
CA PRO A 191 -4.33 -10.87 -15.24
C PRO A 191 -4.32 -11.48 -16.64
N ALA A 192 -3.93 -10.70 -17.67
CA ALA A 192 -3.81 -11.20 -19.03
C ALA A 192 -2.60 -12.15 -19.22
N ASP A 193 -1.55 -11.96 -18.42
CA ASP A 193 -0.29 -12.71 -18.51
C ASP A 193 -0.18 -13.80 -17.42
N THR A 194 -1.22 -13.97 -16.60
CA THR A 194 -1.23 -14.93 -15.49
C THR A 194 -2.16 -16.10 -15.81
N PRO A 195 -1.77 -17.38 -15.50
CA PRO A 195 -2.64 -18.52 -15.68
C PRO A 195 -4.00 -18.37 -15.00
N VAL A 196 -5.06 -18.90 -15.65
CA VAL A 196 -6.47 -18.69 -15.27
C VAL A 196 -6.86 -19.25 -13.89
N GLU A 197 -6.11 -20.18 -13.36
CA GLU A 197 -6.28 -20.73 -12.01
C GLU A 197 -6.01 -19.74 -10.89
N TYR A 198 -5.26 -18.66 -11.18
CA TYR A 198 -5.01 -17.57 -10.25
C TYR A 198 -6.07 -16.48 -10.36
N ILE A 199 -6.88 -16.34 -9.34
CA ILE A 199 -8.03 -15.43 -9.34
C ILE A 199 -7.59 -14.07 -8.76
N PRO A 200 -7.67 -12.94 -9.49
CA PRO A 200 -7.48 -11.62 -8.90
C PRO A 200 -8.36 -11.47 -7.65
N TRP A 201 -7.79 -10.98 -6.54
CA TRP A 201 -8.50 -10.94 -5.25
C TRP A 201 -9.90 -10.33 -5.34
N PHE A 202 -10.05 -9.31 -6.19
CA PHE A 202 -11.30 -8.58 -6.35
C PHE A 202 -12.33 -9.32 -7.22
N LYS A 203 -11.94 -10.37 -7.94
CA LYS A 203 -12.82 -11.26 -8.72
C LYS A 203 -13.26 -12.51 -7.95
N PHE A 204 -12.71 -12.72 -6.74
CA PHE A 204 -13.03 -13.92 -5.97
C PHE A 204 -14.53 -13.99 -5.64
N PRO A 205 -15.20 -15.14 -5.90
CA PRO A 205 -16.62 -15.31 -5.64
C PRO A 205 -16.98 -15.09 -4.18
N GLY A 206 -18.10 -14.42 -3.92
CA GLY A 206 -18.57 -14.18 -2.56
C GLY A 206 -17.83 -13.11 -1.78
N ARG A 207 -16.97 -12.30 -2.43
CA ARG A 207 -16.28 -11.16 -1.79
C ARG A 207 -17.28 -10.23 -1.10
N LYS A 208 -17.16 -10.10 0.23
CA LYS A 208 -18.11 -9.32 1.04
C LYS A 208 -18.06 -7.82 0.77
N THR A 209 -16.92 -7.31 0.28
CA THR A 209 -16.76 -5.90 -0.11
C THR A 209 -17.19 -5.61 -1.56
N ALA A 210 -17.88 -6.53 -2.25
CA ALA A 210 -18.25 -6.37 -3.67
C ALA A 210 -19.09 -5.11 -3.97
N LYS A 211 -19.92 -4.68 -3.01
CA LYS A 211 -20.77 -3.48 -3.14
C LYS A 211 -20.11 -2.20 -2.64
N THR A 212 -18.93 -2.29 -2.02
CA THR A 212 -18.17 -1.16 -1.47
C THR A 212 -17.12 -0.70 -2.47
N PRO A 213 -17.01 0.60 -2.78
CA PRO A 213 -15.87 1.10 -3.54
C PRO A 213 -14.57 0.86 -2.77
N VAL A 214 -13.58 0.20 -3.42
CA VAL A 214 -12.27 -0.07 -2.84
C VAL A 214 -11.19 0.61 -3.67
N ALA A 215 -10.42 1.51 -3.05
CA ALA A 215 -9.22 2.10 -3.65
C ALA A 215 -7.99 1.38 -3.10
N PHE A 216 -7.08 0.97 -3.99
CA PHE A 216 -5.88 0.22 -3.62
C PHE A 216 -4.71 0.47 -4.58
N GLY A 217 -3.48 0.17 -4.14
CA GLY A 217 -2.22 0.26 -4.87
C GLY A 217 -1.54 -1.09 -5.07
N HIS A 218 -0.23 -1.15 -4.85
CA HIS A 218 0.61 -2.36 -4.77
C HIS A 218 0.77 -3.16 -6.07
N TRP A 219 -0.15 -3.11 -6.99
CA TRP A 219 -0.18 -4.00 -8.15
C TRP A 219 0.08 -3.25 -9.46
N SER A 220 1.33 -2.83 -9.66
CA SER A 220 1.76 -1.99 -10.79
C SER A 220 1.49 -2.60 -12.18
N THR A 221 1.44 -3.93 -12.30
CA THR A 221 1.17 -4.62 -13.57
C THR A 221 -0.31 -4.78 -13.88
N LEU A 222 -1.22 -4.40 -12.96
CA LEU A 222 -2.67 -4.53 -13.16
C LEU A 222 -3.21 -3.53 -14.19
N GLY A 223 -2.61 -2.34 -14.25
CA GLY A 223 -3.13 -1.23 -15.03
C GLY A 223 -4.17 -0.38 -14.30
N PRO A 224 -4.60 0.73 -14.92
CA PRO A 224 -5.42 1.76 -14.25
C PRO A 224 -6.92 1.43 -14.15
N VAL A 225 -7.37 0.36 -14.79
CA VAL A 225 -8.80 -0.01 -14.91
C VAL A 225 -9.00 -1.50 -14.68
N THR A 226 -10.05 -1.84 -13.98
CA THR A 226 -10.55 -3.21 -13.88
C THR A 226 -11.92 -3.34 -14.52
N ASP A 227 -12.29 -4.54 -14.93
CA ASP A 227 -13.62 -4.91 -15.42
C ASP A 227 -14.63 -5.16 -14.28
N VAL A 228 -14.21 -4.97 -13.03
CA VAL A 228 -15.04 -5.20 -11.84
C VAL A 228 -15.51 -3.85 -11.28
N PRO A 229 -16.83 -3.61 -11.18
CA PRO A 229 -17.36 -2.41 -10.55
C PRO A 229 -16.86 -2.23 -9.11
N ASN A 230 -16.72 -0.98 -8.68
CA ASN A 230 -16.31 -0.61 -7.32
C ASN A 230 -14.87 -1.05 -6.94
N VAL A 231 -14.01 -1.30 -7.93
CA VAL A 231 -12.58 -1.64 -7.71
C VAL A 231 -11.72 -0.61 -8.45
N PHE A 232 -10.88 0.11 -7.72
CA PHE A 232 -10.14 1.26 -8.22
C PHE A 232 -8.64 1.11 -7.94
N PRO A 233 -7.88 0.50 -8.87
CA PRO A 233 -6.43 0.43 -8.76
C PRO A 233 -5.81 1.82 -8.97
N LEU A 234 -4.86 2.18 -8.13
CA LEU A 234 -4.17 3.48 -8.16
C LEU A 234 -2.66 3.35 -8.36
N ASP A 235 -2.08 2.15 -8.20
CA ASP A 235 -0.71 1.90 -8.65
C ASP A 235 -0.70 1.80 -10.17
N THR A 236 -0.40 2.91 -10.80
CA THR A 236 -0.34 3.05 -12.27
C THR A 236 1.09 3.00 -12.79
N ALA A 237 1.94 2.20 -12.14
CA ALA A 237 3.30 1.88 -12.53
C ALA A 237 4.25 3.09 -12.55
N CYS A 238 4.11 4.05 -11.63
CA CYS A 238 4.93 5.25 -11.56
C CYS A 238 6.43 4.92 -11.61
N LEU A 239 6.88 3.97 -10.80
CA LEU A 239 8.29 3.53 -10.74
C LEU A 239 8.84 3.02 -12.08
N TRP A 240 7.98 2.45 -12.91
CA TRP A 240 8.30 1.77 -14.16
C TRP A 240 8.06 2.63 -15.41
N GLY A 241 7.90 3.95 -15.25
CA GLY A 241 7.63 4.86 -16.35
C GLY A 241 6.16 4.93 -16.77
N GLY A 242 5.26 4.46 -15.94
CA GLY A 242 3.83 4.67 -16.09
C GLY A 242 3.40 6.08 -15.65
N ALA A 243 2.53 6.18 -14.69
CA ALA A 243 2.06 7.47 -14.16
C ALA A 243 1.86 7.40 -12.65
N LEU A 244 1.85 8.55 -11.99
CA LEU A 244 1.30 8.71 -10.64
C LEU A 244 -0.13 9.25 -10.77
N THR A 245 -1.06 8.57 -10.13
CA THR A 245 -2.48 8.85 -10.27
C THR A 245 -3.11 9.22 -8.94
N ALA A 246 -3.89 10.30 -8.96
CA ALA A 246 -4.78 10.73 -7.88
C ALA A 246 -6.22 10.62 -8.34
N ARG A 247 -7.07 9.98 -7.54
CA ARG A 247 -8.50 9.83 -7.81
C ARG A 247 -9.33 10.42 -6.70
N ARG A 248 -10.30 11.25 -7.06
CA ARG A 248 -11.27 11.78 -6.10
C ARG A 248 -12.16 10.66 -5.53
N LEU A 249 -12.23 10.59 -4.21
CA LEU A 249 -13.17 9.73 -3.50
C LEU A 249 -14.57 10.35 -3.47
N GLY A 250 -15.61 9.49 -3.50
CA GLY A 250 -17.01 9.92 -3.52
C GLY A 250 -17.68 9.77 -4.88
N ARG A 251 -18.79 10.47 -5.10
CA ARG A 251 -19.64 10.32 -6.30
C ARG A 251 -18.97 10.81 -7.59
N HIS A 252 -18.15 11.85 -7.51
CA HIS A 252 -17.47 12.43 -8.67
C HIS A 252 -16.15 11.70 -8.91
N ARG A 253 -15.95 11.22 -10.15
CA ARG A 253 -14.79 10.40 -10.54
C ARG A 253 -13.67 11.24 -11.17
N GLU A 254 -13.38 12.41 -10.60
CA GLU A 254 -12.26 13.24 -11.06
C GLU A 254 -10.93 12.54 -10.81
N THR A 255 -10.08 12.50 -11.81
CA THR A 255 -8.77 11.83 -11.75
C THR A 255 -7.73 12.76 -12.35
N PHE A 256 -6.59 12.89 -11.66
CA PHE A 256 -5.39 13.55 -12.14
C PHE A 256 -4.29 12.50 -12.31
N SER A 257 -3.48 12.65 -13.35
CA SER A 257 -2.41 11.70 -13.61
C SER A 257 -1.21 12.43 -14.23
N VAL A 258 -0.03 12.13 -13.72
CA VAL A 258 1.23 12.68 -14.21
C VAL A 258 2.09 11.53 -14.71
N LYS A 259 2.53 11.62 -15.97
CA LYS A 259 3.45 10.67 -16.57
C LYS A 259 4.78 10.70 -15.81
N ALA A 260 5.23 9.54 -15.37
CA ALA A 260 6.51 9.41 -14.69
C ALA A 260 7.63 9.06 -15.68
N PRO A 261 8.87 9.49 -15.43
CA PRO A 261 10.03 8.91 -16.10
C PRO A 261 10.22 7.46 -15.67
N ILE A 262 11.03 6.71 -16.39
CA ILE A 262 11.44 5.37 -15.99
C ILE A 262 12.47 5.53 -14.86
N TYR A 263 12.06 5.28 -13.62
CA TYR A 263 12.97 5.30 -12.48
C TYR A 263 13.69 3.96 -12.29
N ARG A 264 13.09 2.86 -12.75
CA ARG A 264 13.66 1.51 -12.73
C ARG A 264 13.21 0.71 -13.95
N ILE A 265 14.08 -0.22 -14.37
CA ILE A 265 13.76 -1.22 -15.39
C ILE A 265 13.48 -2.55 -14.68
N PRO A 266 12.33 -3.22 -14.96
CA PRO A 266 12.02 -4.52 -14.37
C PRO A 266 13.13 -5.54 -14.60
N GLY A 267 13.59 -6.21 -13.53
CA GLY A 267 14.65 -7.22 -13.61
C GLY A 267 16.09 -6.69 -13.61
N GLU A 268 16.31 -5.39 -13.71
CA GLU A 268 17.64 -4.79 -13.62
C GLU A 268 18.12 -4.78 -12.16
N LYS A 269 19.30 -5.39 -11.92
CA LYS A 269 19.99 -5.30 -10.63
C LYS A 269 20.74 -3.97 -10.56
N ARG A 270 20.61 -3.23 -9.45
CA ARG A 270 21.51 -2.10 -9.20
C ARG A 270 22.95 -2.65 -9.07
N ASN A 271 23.84 -2.16 -9.90
CA ASN A 271 25.27 -2.25 -9.59
C ASN A 271 25.53 -1.25 -8.46
N LEU A 272 25.78 -1.77 -7.27
CA LEU A 272 26.22 -1.00 -6.09
C LEU A 272 27.64 -0.51 -6.30
#